data_6c7a66474614add224a0cb3508b2dbb5
#
_entry.id   6c7a66474614add224a0cb3508b2dbb5
#
_cell.length_a   1.000
_cell.length_b   1.000
_cell.length_c   1.000
_cell.angle_alpha   90.00
_cell.angle_beta   90.00
_cell.angle_gamma   90.00
#
_symmetry.space_group_name_H-M   'P 1'
#
loop_
_entity.id
_entity.type
_entity.pdbx_description
1 polymer ?
#
loop_
_entity_poly.entity_id
_entity_poly.type
_entity_poly.pdbx_seq_one_letter_code
_entity_poly.pdbx_strand_id
1 'polypeptide(L)'
;MNEKLKAYKNTKNIQNTDKNPHEIVKYLLENFIICIDNVFTDIETEMDKENSINKKFLIKNKSNNITKMLTIIYSLQVSLDFDKAPDISNNLFQIYEFCRQQILKFIKSQSTEGLIRAKNLINDILQAWSSIPQGSK
;
A
#
# COMPACT_ATOMS: atom_id res chain seq x y z
N MET A 1 11.90 -16.72 2.28
CA MET A 1 11.70 -15.90 3.47
C MET A 1 12.80 -14.86 3.65
N ASN A 2 14.03 -15.29 3.47
CA ASN A 2 15.18 -14.42 3.74
C ASN A 2 15.25 -13.22 2.80
N GLU A 3 14.87 -13.40 1.55
CA GLU A 3 14.90 -12.31 0.58
C GLU A 3 13.86 -11.24 0.88
N LYS A 4 12.67 -11.65 1.31
CA LYS A 4 11.62 -10.70 1.70
C LYS A 4 12.01 -9.93 2.95
N LEU A 5 12.57 -10.61 3.92
CA LEU A 5 13.06 -9.96 5.13
C LEU A 5 14.23 -9.04 4.84
N LYS A 6 15.11 -9.44 3.93
CA LYS A 6 16.24 -8.62 3.52
C LYS A 6 15.78 -7.36 2.82
N ALA A 7 14.84 -7.51 1.89
CA ALA A 7 14.28 -6.35 1.18
C ALA A 7 13.58 -5.39 2.15
N TYR A 8 12.83 -5.93 3.09
CA TYR A 8 12.17 -5.14 4.10
C TYR A 8 13.19 -4.41 4.99
N LYS A 9 14.20 -5.12 5.45
CA LYS A 9 15.25 -4.54 6.28
C LYS A 9 16.06 -3.49 5.52
N ASN A 10 16.37 -3.73 4.26
CA ASN A 10 17.10 -2.77 3.45
C ASN A 10 16.28 -1.50 3.24
N THR A 11 15.00 -1.64 2.92
CA THR A 11 14.10 -0.51 2.78
C THR A 11 14.01 0.26 4.09
N LYS A 12 13.85 -0.46 5.20
CA LYS A 12 13.78 0.14 6.52
C LYS A 12 15.07 0.85 6.88
N ASN A 13 16.21 0.24 6.61
CA ASN A 13 17.52 0.83 6.92
C ASN A 13 17.78 2.10 6.10
N ILE A 14 17.44 2.09 4.82
CA ILE A 14 17.61 3.24 3.97
C ILE A 14 16.77 4.40 4.47
N GLN A 15 15.56 4.12 4.96
CA GLN A 15 14.62 5.15 5.39
C GLN A 15 14.80 5.53 6.86
N ASN A 16 15.33 4.63 7.67
CA ASN A 16 15.50 4.88 9.10
C ASN A 16 16.66 5.79 9.44
N THR A 17 17.47 6.15 8.45
CA THR A 17 18.60 7.03 8.70
C THR A 17 18.14 8.33 9.37
N ASP A 18 16.96 8.84 8.93
CA ASP A 18 16.45 10.11 9.43
C ASP A 18 14.95 10.09 9.73
N LYS A 19 14.30 8.92 9.65
CA LYS A 19 12.84 8.85 9.78
C LYS A 19 12.42 8.16 11.06
N ASN A 20 11.53 8.81 11.80
CA ASN A 20 10.91 8.21 12.97
C ASN A 20 9.73 7.30 12.54
N PRO A 21 9.15 6.53 13.48
CA PRO A 21 8.05 5.63 13.13
C PRO A 21 6.85 6.32 12.49
N HIS A 22 6.56 7.56 12.88
CA HIS A 22 5.47 8.32 12.30
C HIS A 22 5.72 8.57 10.80
N GLU A 23 6.93 8.93 10.44
CA GLU A 23 7.28 9.19 9.05
C GLU A 23 7.32 7.91 8.21
N ILE A 24 7.70 6.79 8.82
CA ILE A 24 7.70 5.50 8.13
C ILE A 24 6.28 5.11 7.74
N VAL A 25 5.33 5.24 8.66
CA VAL A 25 3.93 4.96 8.38
C VAL A 25 3.39 5.89 7.28
N LYS A 26 3.71 7.18 7.39
CA LYS A 26 3.30 8.15 6.37
C LYS A 26 3.84 7.75 4.99
N TYR A 27 5.11 7.37 4.93
CA TYR A 27 5.73 6.91 3.69
C TYR A 27 5.02 5.69 3.12
N LEU A 28 4.67 4.72 3.96
CA LEU A 28 3.96 3.52 3.52
C LEU A 28 2.59 3.87 2.94
N LEU A 29 1.85 4.75 3.62
CA LEU A 29 0.54 5.19 3.16
C LEU A 29 0.64 5.89 1.80
N GLU A 30 1.62 6.79 1.66
CA GLU A 30 1.85 7.50 0.40
C GLU A 30 2.20 6.53 -0.73
N ASN A 31 3.04 5.56 -0.45
CA ASN A 31 3.45 4.59 -1.46
C ASN A 31 2.34 3.66 -1.87
N PHE A 32 1.43 3.33 -0.96
CA PHE A 32 0.24 2.56 -1.32
C PHE A 32 -0.57 3.29 -2.39
N ILE A 33 -0.77 4.59 -2.20
CA ILE A 33 -1.53 5.42 -3.16
C ILE A 33 -0.80 5.49 -4.50
N ILE A 34 0.52 5.67 -4.48
CA ILE A 34 1.32 5.68 -5.70
C ILE A 34 1.16 4.37 -6.47
N CYS A 35 1.25 3.25 -5.76
CA CYS A 35 1.11 1.94 -6.40
C CYS A 35 -0.27 1.74 -7.02
N ILE A 36 -1.32 2.18 -6.33
CA ILE A 36 -2.68 2.03 -6.84
C ILE A 36 -2.90 2.92 -8.06
N ASP A 37 -2.35 4.12 -8.04
CA ASP A 37 -2.44 5.03 -9.20
C ASP A 37 -1.68 4.45 -10.40
N ASN A 38 -0.54 3.81 -10.15
CA ASN A 38 0.21 3.14 -11.21
C ASN A 38 -0.59 1.99 -11.82
N VAL A 39 -1.31 1.23 -10.99
CA VAL A 39 -2.19 0.16 -11.50
C VAL A 39 -3.26 0.73 -12.42
N PHE A 40 -3.90 1.84 -12.01
CA PHE A 40 -4.93 2.47 -12.83
C PHE A 40 -4.35 2.99 -14.15
N THR A 41 -3.17 3.60 -14.12
CA THR A 41 -2.49 4.07 -15.31
C THR A 41 -2.17 2.92 -16.25
N ASP A 42 -1.69 1.80 -15.71
CA ASP A 42 -1.37 0.62 -16.50
C ASP A 42 -2.61 0.02 -17.15
N ILE A 43 -3.73 0.01 -16.42
CA ILE A 43 -5.00 -0.47 -16.98
C ILE A 43 -5.44 0.40 -18.15
N GLU A 44 -5.39 1.72 -18.01
CA GLU A 44 -5.76 2.63 -19.10
C GLU A 44 -4.87 2.42 -20.31
N THR A 45 -3.58 2.25 -20.09
CA THR A 45 -2.62 2.03 -21.17
C THR A 45 -2.86 0.69 -21.86
N GLU A 46 -3.21 -0.35 -21.11
CA GLU A 46 -3.55 -1.65 -21.68
C GLU A 46 -4.77 -1.56 -22.61
N MET A 47 -5.77 -0.78 -22.22
CA MET A 47 -6.99 -0.62 -23.02
C MET A 47 -6.72 0.11 -24.33
N ASP A 48 -5.76 1.03 -24.33
CA ASP A 48 -5.45 1.84 -25.50
C ASP A 48 -4.48 1.17 -26.46
N LYS A 49 -3.74 0.15 -26.01
CA LYS A 49 -2.70 -0.49 -26.82
C LYS A 49 -3.02 -1.94 -27.08
N GLU A 50 -3.07 -2.29 -28.36
CA GLU A 50 -3.29 -3.68 -28.79
C GLU A 50 -1.97 -4.42 -29.03
N ASN A 51 -0.83 -3.76 -28.82
CA ASN A 51 0.48 -4.35 -29.08
C ASN A 51 0.85 -5.36 -27.99
N SER A 52 1.03 -6.62 -28.39
CA SER A 52 1.26 -7.72 -27.47
C SER A 52 2.56 -7.60 -26.65
N ILE A 53 3.59 -6.96 -27.20
CA ILE A 53 4.88 -6.78 -26.48
C ILE A 53 4.69 -5.80 -25.34
N ASN A 54 4.08 -4.66 -25.62
CA ASN A 54 3.79 -3.66 -24.60
C ASN A 54 2.81 -4.18 -23.55
N LYS A 55 1.88 -5.02 -23.97
CA LYS A 55 0.90 -5.61 -23.07
C LYS A 55 1.56 -6.50 -22.02
N LYS A 56 2.55 -7.33 -22.42
CA LYS A 56 3.30 -8.16 -21.48
C LYS A 56 4.03 -7.31 -20.44
N PHE A 57 4.68 -6.25 -20.88
CA PHE A 57 5.38 -5.33 -19.98
C PHE A 57 4.41 -4.70 -18.98
N LEU A 58 3.25 -4.26 -19.46
CA LEU A 58 2.25 -3.62 -18.59
C LEU A 58 1.66 -4.58 -17.56
N ILE A 59 1.43 -5.83 -17.96
CA ILE A 59 0.94 -6.87 -17.05
C ILE A 59 1.94 -7.10 -15.94
N LYS A 60 3.23 -7.23 -16.28
CA LYS A 60 4.27 -7.43 -15.30
C LYS A 60 4.39 -6.25 -14.35
N ASN A 61 4.32 -5.03 -14.88
CA ASN A 61 4.40 -3.81 -14.08
C ASN A 61 3.22 -3.73 -13.11
N LYS A 62 2.04 -4.03 -13.58
CA LYS A 62 0.83 -4.05 -12.76
C LYS A 62 0.96 -5.09 -11.63
N SER A 63 1.45 -6.28 -11.95
CA SER A 63 1.68 -7.33 -10.97
C SER A 63 2.68 -6.90 -9.89
N ASN A 64 3.75 -6.21 -10.28
CA ASN A 64 4.74 -5.71 -9.34
C ASN A 64 4.12 -4.68 -8.38
N ASN A 65 3.29 -3.79 -8.90
CA ASN A 65 2.61 -2.80 -8.06
C ASN A 65 1.63 -3.45 -7.09
N ILE A 66 0.92 -4.48 -7.54
CA ILE A 66 0.00 -5.22 -6.68
C ILE A 66 0.76 -5.90 -5.53
N THR A 67 1.90 -6.51 -5.84
CA THR A 67 2.73 -7.14 -4.82
C THR A 67 3.21 -6.11 -3.78
N LYS A 68 3.62 -4.93 -4.25
CA LYS A 68 4.03 -3.85 -3.34
C LYS A 68 2.87 -3.41 -2.44
N MET A 69 1.67 -3.28 -3.01
CA MET A 69 0.50 -2.90 -2.23
C MET A 69 0.21 -3.90 -1.11
N LEU A 70 0.28 -5.19 -1.42
CA LEU A 70 0.07 -6.23 -0.40
C LEU A 70 1.15 -6.19 0.68
N THR A 71 2.39 -5.97 0.28
CA THR A 71 3.51 -5.86 1.22
C THR A 71 3.34 -4.64 2.13
N ILE A 72 2.92 -3.51 1.57
CA ILE A 72 2.68 -2.29 2.34
C ILE A 72 1.56 -2.52 3.36
N ILE A 73 0.46 -3.11 2.94
CA ILE A 73 -0.67 -3.39 3.84
C ILE A 73 -0.23 -4.31 4.97
N TYR A 74 0.52 -5.35 4.66
CA TYR A 74 1.05 -6.23 5.69
C TYR A 74 1.93 -5.46 6.69
N SER A 75 2.82 -4.63 6.19
CA SER A 75 3.70 -3.82 7.04
C SER A 75 2.90 -2.89 7.94
N LEU A 76 1.85 -2.28 7.41
CA LEU A 76 0.98 -1.40 8.20
C LEU A 76 0.25 -2.19 9.29
N GLN A 77 -0.23 -3.39 8.98
CA GLN A 77 -0.92 -4.21 9.95
C GLN A 77 0.00 -4.67 11.09
N VAL A 78 1.21 -5.10 10.77
CA VAL A 78 2.13 -5.57 11.81
C VAL A 78 2.73 -4.45 12.63
N SER A 79 2.64 -3.21 12.17
CA SER A 79 3.13 -2.05 12.92
C SER A 79 2.15 -1.56 13.99
N LEU A 80 0.94 -2.08 14.01
CA LEU A 80 -0.07 -1.64 14.97
C LEU A 80 0.28 -2.12 16.38
N ASP A 81 0.04 -1.23 17.35
CA ASP A 81 0.30 -1.52 18.77
C ASP A 81 -1.03 -1.66 19.50
N PHE A 82 -1.49 -2.91 19.59
CA PHE A 82 -2.77 -3.22 20.21
C PHE A 82 -2.74 -3.01 21.73
N ASP A 83 -1.56 -3.02 22.33
CA ASP A 83 -1.44 -2.82 23.77
C ASP A 83 -1.61 -1.36 24.16
N LYS A 84 -1.04 -0.45 23.36
CA LYS A 84 -1.10 0.98 23.67
C LYS A 84 -2.41 1.62 23.25
N ALA A 85 -2.95 1.22 22.11
CA ALA A 85 -4.15 1.84 21.56
C ALA A 85 -5.04 0.79 20.91
N PRO A 86 -5.69 -0.07 21.72
CA PRO A 86 -6.44 -1.20 21.17
C PRO A 86 -7.57 -0.80 20.23
N ASP A 87 -8.33 0.25 20.56
CA ASP A 87 -9.47 0.64 19.74
C ASP A 87 -9.03 1.18 18.39
N ILE A 88 -8.03 2.08 18.39
CA ILE A 88 -7.51 2.65 17.15
C ILE A 88 -6.85 1.56 16.33
N SER A 89 -6.06 0.69 16.96
CA SER A 89 -5.38 -0.40 16.28
C SER A 89 -6.35 -1.37 15.63
N ASN A 90 -7.44 -1.72 16.34
CA ASN A 90 -8.47 -2.58 15.77
C ASN A 90 -9.14 -1.93 14.56
N ASN A 91 -9.47 -0.66 14.66
CA ASN A 91 -10.11 0.05 13.56
C ASN A 91 -9.20 0.13 12.35
N LEU A 92 -7.93 0.47 12.56
CA LEU A 92 -6.96 0.53 11.47
C LEU A 92 -6.72 -0.85 10.87
N PHE A 93 -6.63 -1.88 11.71
CA PHE A 93 -6.46 -3.25 11.23
C PHE A 93 -7.60 -3.64 10.29
N GLN A 94 -8.84 -3.30 10.65
CA GLN A 94 -10.00 -3.62 9.82
C GLN A 94 -9.98 -2.86 8.50
N ILE A 95 -9.56 -1.60 8.51
CA ILE A 95 -9.44 -0.83 7.28
C ILE A 95 -8.37 -1.43 6.37
N TYR A 96 -7.21 -1.76 6.94
CA TYR A 96 -6.13 -2.40 6.18
C TYR A 96 -6.57 -3.77 5.64
N GLU A 97 -7.32 -4.51 6.43
CA GLU A 97 -7.83 -5.81 5.99
C GLU A 97 -8.83 -5.66 4.86
N PHE A 98 -9.70 -4.64 4.92
CA PHE A 98 -10.59 -4.32 3.81
C PHE A 98 -9.79 -4.05 2.55
N CYS A 99 -8.73 -3.23 2.65
CA CYS A 99 -7.87 -2.93 1.51
C CYS A 99 -7.25 -4.20 0.94
N ARG A 100 -6.75 -5.08 1.81
CA ARG A 100 -6.16 -6.34 1.38
C ARG A 100 -7.17 -7.18 0.61
N GLN A 101 -8.40 -7.27 1.11
CA GLN A 101 -9.45 -8.03 0.44
C GLN A 101 -9.80 -7.44 -0.92
N GLN A 102 -9.80 -6.12 -1.05
CA GLN A 102 -10.09 -5.49 -2.33
C GLN A 102 -8.98 -5.74 -3.35
N ILE A 103 -7.72 -5.77 -2.88
CA ILE A 103 -6.61 -6.11 -3.77
C ILE A 103 -6.75 -7.55 -4.28
N LEU A 104 -7.05 -8.49 -3.37
CA LEU A 104 -7.23 -9.89 -3.76
C LEU A 104 -8.41 -10.06 -4.71
N LYS A 105 -9.49 -9.33 -4.47
CA LYS A 105 -10.65 -9.35 -5.36
C LYS A 105 -10.31 -8.81 -6.75
N PHE A 106 -9.50 -7.75 -6.80
CA PHE A 106 -9.04 -7.19 -8.06
C PHE A 106 -8.21 -8.22 -8.84
N ILE A 107 -7.32 -8.93 -8.18
CA ILE A 107 -6.51 -9.98 -8.82
C ILE A 107 -7.42 -11.01 -9.49
N LYS A 108 -8.51 -11.35 -8.84
CA LYS A 108 -9.41 -12.40 -9.29
C LYS A 108 -10.36 -11.93 -10.39
N SER A 109 -10.94 -10.74 -10.25
CA SER A 109 -12.03 -10.27 -11.11
C SER A 109 -11.66 -9.10 -11.99
N GLN A 110 -10.54 -8.44 -11.76
CA GLN A 110 -10.12 -7.21 -12.44
C GLN A 110 -11.07 -6.03 -12.20
N SER A 111 -11.94 -6.13 -11.19
CA SER A 111 -12.85 -5.05 -10.83
C SER A 111 -12.08 -3.97 -10.05
N THR A 112 -12.17 -2.73 -10.51
CA THR A 112 -11.43 -1.61 -9.93
C THR A 112 -12.20 -0.87 -8.84
N GLU A 113 -13.48 -1.15 -8.69
CA GLU A 113 -14.33 -0.41 -7.74
C GLU A 113 -13.80 -0.50 -6.32
N GLY A 114 -13.42 -1.71 -5.88
CA GLY A 114 -12.87 -1.91 -4.54
C GLY A 114 -11.54 -1.22 -4.34
N LEU A 115 -10.71 -1.16 -5.38
CA LEU A 115 -9.43 -0.45 -5.30
C LEU A 115 -9.64 1.05 -5.12
N ILE A 116 -10.65 1.61 -5.77
CA ILE A 116 -10.98 3.04 -5.60
C ILE A 116 -11.36 3.31 -4.15
N ARG A 117 -12.19 2.45 -3.57
CA ARG A 117 -12.59 2.59 -2.17
C ARG A 117 -11.41 2.43 -1.23
N ALA A 118 -10.53 1.46 -1.50
CA ALA A 118 -9.32 1.27 -0.72
C ALA A 118 -8.43 2.51 -0.78
N LYS A 119 -8.24 3.07 -1.96
CA LYS A 119 -7.46 4.29 -2.13
C LYS A 119 -8.05 5.44 -1.29
N ASN A 120 -9.36 5.61 -1.34
CA ASN A 120 -10.01 6.69 -0.60
C ASN A 120 -9.83 6.53 0.91
N LEU A 121 -9.94 5.29 1.42
CA LEU A 121 -9.74 5.02 2.84
C LEU A 121 -8.29 5.29 3.26
N ILE A 122 -7.34 4.84 2.47
CA ILE A 122 -5.92 5.08 2.78
C ILE A 122 -5.60 6.57 2.71
N ASN A 123 -6.19 7.27 1.74
CA ASN A 123 -5.99 8.72 1.64
C ASN A 123 -6.54 9.45 2.86
N ASP A 124 -7.69 9.03 3.38
CA ASP A 124 -8.25 9.62 4.60
C ASP A 124 -7.33 9.38 5.79
N ILE A 125 -6.79 8.18 5.92
CA ILE A 125 -5.82 7.87 6.97
C ILE A 125 -4.57 8.74 6.81
N LEU A 126 -4.08 8.87 5.59
CA LEU A 126 -2.88 9.67 5.32
C LEU A 126 -3.08 11.13 5.69
N GLN A 127 -4.23 11.70 5.36
CA GLN A 127 -4.53 13.09 5.72
C GLN A 127 -4.58 13.26 7.23
N ALA A 128 -5.25 12.35 7.93
CA ALA A 128 -5.30 12.40 9.38
C ALA A 128 -3.91 12.22 9.99
N TRP A 129 -3.14 11.28 9.46
CA TRP A 129 -1.79 11.00 9.92
C TRP A 129 -0.86 12.19 9.73
N SER A 130 -0.98 12.87 8.58
CA SER A 130 -0.13 14.01 8.25
C SER A 130 -0.42 15.22 9.13
N SER A 131 -1.64 15.32 9.70
CA SER A 131 -2.00 16.44 10.57
C SER A 131 -1.49 16.26 12.01
N ILE A 132 -1.01 15.06 12.37
CA ILE A 132 -0.44 14.83 13.69
C ILE A 132 0.95 15.44 13.75
N PRO A 133 1.26 16.29 14.76
CA PRO A 133 2.58 16.88 14.85
C PRO A 133 3.66 15.80 15.03
N GLN A 134 4.75 15.95 14.28
CA GLN A 134 5.89 15.05 14.45
C GLN A 134 6.49 15.24 15.84
N GLY A 135 6.84 14.13 16.46
CA GLY A 135 7.35 14.17 17.81
C GLY A 135 6.29 14.00 18.87
N SER A 136 5.02 14.04 18.52
CA SER A 136 3.93 13.62 19.39
C SER A 136 3.99 12.11 19.56
N LYS A 137 4.13 11.67 20.74
CA LYS A 137 4.24 10.23 20.98
C LYS A 137 3.18 9.74 21.94
#